data_d749112393518a56823452a45c8309c2
#
_entry.id   d749112393518a56823452a45c8309c2
#
_cell.length_a   1.000
_cell.length_b   1.000
_cell.length_c   1.000
_cell.angle_alpha   90.00
_cell.angle_beta   90.00
_cell.angle_gamma   90.00
#
_symmetry.space_group_name_H-M   'P 1'
#
loop_
_entity.id
_entity.type
_entity.pdbx_description
1 polymer ?
#
loop_
_entity_poly.entity_id
_entity_poly.type
_entity_poly.pdbx_seq_one_letter_code
_entity_poly.pdbx_strand_id
1 'polypeptide(L)'
;MHGLVCVDKRQRTLRPAIIWCDSRAVSYGQRAFEAIGEKFCLAHLLNSPGNFTASKLAWVKENEPDIYEQIDKIMLPGDYIAMKLSGEVCTTIEGLSEGMFWDFRNNRPADFLMQYYGIDPSLIADIQPTFAEQGRLTGTAARELGLQEGTPITYRAGDQPNNALSLNVFNPGEIASTAGTSGVVYGVNGEINYDPQSRVNTFAHVNHTAADPRLGVLLCINGTGILNSWIRRNVAPEGISYAEMNRFASSVPIGSAGISILPFGNGAERMLDNRATGCGIHGIDFNRHDKSHLILSLI
;
A
#
# COMPACT_ATOMS: atom_id res chain seq x y z
N MET A 1 5.27 2.20 2.88
CA MET A 1 4.77 0.94 2.28
C MET A 1 5.69 0.46 1.17
N HIS A 2 5.93 -0.85 1.01
CA HIS A 2 6.67 -1.50 -0.10
C HIS A 2 8.07 -0.95 -0.42
N GLY A 3 8.62 -0.06 0.37
CA GLY A 3 9.97 0.43 0.20
C GLY A 3 11.01 -0.57 0.69
N LEU A 4 12.25 -0.45 0.20
CA LEU A 4 13.38 -1.23 0.67
C LEU A 4 14.43 -0.30 1.28
N VAL A 5 14.79 -0.55 2.52
CA VAL A 5 15.95 0.04 3.21
C VAL A 5 16.92 -1.09 3.56
N CYS A 6 18.18 -0.93 3.22
CA CYS A 6 19.24 -1.88 3.53
C CYS A 6 20.18 -1.28 4.57
N VAL A 7 20.44 -2.01 5.66
CA VAL A 7 21.32 -1.55 6.74
C VAL A 7 22.45 -2.55 7.00
N ASP A 8 23.61 -2.01 7.43
CA ASP A 8 24.76 -2.79 7.88
C ASP A 8 24.63 -3.19 9.38
N LYS A 9 25.56 -3.98 9.88
CA LYS A 9 25.64 -4.40 11.29
C LYS A 9 25.75 -3.24 12.30
N ARG A 10 26.02 -2.03 11.82
CA ARG A 10 26.04 -0.79 12.63
C ARG A 10 24.76 0.02 12.45
N GLN A 11 23.72 -0.56 11.83
CA GLN A 11 22.43 0.08 11.57
C GLN A 11 22.54 1.33 10.67
N ARG A 12 23.59 1.43 9.85
CA ARG A 12 23.76 2.50 8.86
C ARG A 12 23.17 2.08 7.53
N THR A 13 22.49 2.99 6.87
CA THR A 13 22.00 2.75 5.51
C THR A 13 23.15 2.59 4.53
N LEU A 14 23.11 1.54 3.73
CA LEU A 14 24.11 1.22 2.71
C LEU A 14 23.89 1.96 1.38
N ARG A 15 22.65 2.39 1.15
CA ARG A 15 22.23 3.09 -0.05
C ARG A 15 20.94 3.91 0.20
N PRO A 16 20.57 4.85 -0.69
CA PRO A 16 19.26 5.46 -0.66
C PRO A 16 18.14 4.42 -0.77
N ALA A 17 17.04 4.58 -0.03
CA ALA A 17 15.90 3.68 -0.07
C ALA A 17 15.31 3.56 -1.49
N ILE A 18 14.88 2.36 -1.88
CA ILE A 18 14.05 2.19 -3.08
C ILE A 18 12.60 2.36 -2.64
N ILE A 19 11.97 3.45 -3.06
CA ILE A 19 10.61 3.78 -2.63
C ILE A 19 9.54 2.98 -3.38
N TRP A 20 8.30 3.04 -2.92
CA TRP A 20 7.19 2.25 -3.44
C TRP A 20 6.92 2.44 -4.94
N CYS A 21 7.03 3.68 -5.45
CA CYS A 21 6.76 4.02 -6.85
C CYS A 21 7.95 3.81 -7.80
N ASP A 22 9.11 3.40 -7.27
CA ASP A 22 10.27 3.08 -8.11
C ASP A 22 10.06 1.73 -8.80
N SER A 23 9.96 1.75 -10.12
CA SER A 23 9.55 0.61 -10.94
C SER A 23 10.68 -0.35 -11.36
N ARG A 24 11.92 -0.11 -10.90
CA ARG A 24 13.11 -0.90 -11.33
C ARG A 24 12.98 -2.39 -11.09
N ALA A 25 12.19 -2.82 -10.12
CA ALA A 25 12.03 -4.22 -9.74
C ALA A 25 10.81 -4.92 -10.36
N VAL A 26 10.02 -4.24 -11.21
CA VAL A 26 8.80 -4.82 -11.83
C VAL A 26 9.12 -6.10 -12.59
N SER A 27 10.18 -6.12 -13.41
CA SER A 27 10.56 -7.29 -14.19
C SER A 27 11.01 -8.48 -13.32
N TYR A 28 11.58 -8.21 -12.14
CA TYR A 28 11.97 -9.25 -11.18
C TYR A 28 10.74 -9.94 -10.60
N GLY A 29 9.76 -9.15 -10.16
CA GLY A 29 8.51 -9.70 -9.65
C GLY A 29 7.73 -10.48 -10.70
N GLN A 30 7.72 -10.01 -11.94
CA GLN A 30 7.04 -10.71 -13.04
C GLN A 30 7.71 -12.05 -13.34
N ARG A 31 9.03 -12.09 -13.47
CA ARG A 31 9.77 -13.35 -13.67
C ARG A 31 9.56 -14.36 -12.55
N ALA A 32 9.53 -13.89 -11.29
CA ALA A 32 9.24 -14.76 -10.15
C ALA A 32 7.81 -15.30 -10.19
N PHE A 33 6.85 -14.47 -10.52
CA PHE A 33 5.44 -14.84 -10.62
C PHE A 33 5.20 -15.94 -11.67
N GLU A 34 5.84 -15.80 -12.83
CA GLU A 34 5.79 -16.80 -13.92
C GLU A 34 6.55 -18.09 -13.55
N ALA A 35 7.77 -17.98 -13.03
CA ALA A 35 8.64 -19.11 -12.78
C ALA A 35 8.21 -19.98 -11.59
N ILE A 36 7.72 -19.36 -10.50
CA ILE A 36 7.21 -20.08 -9.32
C ILE A 36 5.81 -20.62 -9.61
N GLY A 37 5.05 -19.91 -10.45
CA GLY A 37 3.67 -20.21 -10.82
C GLY A 37 2.68 -19.24 -10.17
N GLU A 38 1.89 -18.58 -11.00
CA GLU A 38 0.95 -17.54 -10.60
C GLU A 38 -0.01 -17.98 -9.48
N LYS A 39 -0.67 -19.13 -9.68
CA LYS A 39 -1.61 -19.68 -8.69
C LYS A 39 -0.95 -19.98 -7.36
N PHE A 40 0.30 -20.45 -7.39
CA PHE A 40 1.05 -20.74 -6.16
C PHE A 40 1.38 -19.43 -5.44
N CYS A 41 1.94 -18.45 -6.13
CA CYS A 41 2.22 -17.13 -5.54
C CYS A 41 0.97 -16.50 -4.94
N LEU A 42 -0.15 -16.47 -5.68
CA LEU A 42 -1.40 -15.90 -5.19
C LEU A 42 -1.96 -16.66 -3.98
N ALA A 43 -1.82 -17.98 -3.92
CA ALA A 43 -2.29 -18.76 -2.79
C ALA A 43 -1.45 -18.57 -1.52
N HIS A 44 -0.16 -18.24 -1.65
CA HIS A 44 0.78 -18.13 -0.54
C HIS A 44 1.07 -16.70 -0.11
N LEU A 45 1.25 -15.78 -1.07
CA LEU A 45 1.53 -14.35 -0.82
C LEU A 45 0.26 -13.49 -0.84
N LEU A 46 -0.86 -14.02 -1.34
CA LEU A 46 -2.12 -13.33 -1.65
C LEU A 46 -1.99 -12.22 -2.71
N ASN A 47 -0.81 -12.13 -3.32
CA ASN A 47 -0.44 -11.16 -4.34
C ASN A 47 0.55 -11.77 -5.33
N SER A 48 0.74 -11.10 -6.49
CA SER A 48 1.96 -11.32 -7.27
C SER A 48 3.17 -10.70 -6.57
N PRO A 49 4.40 -11.21 -6.74
CA PRO A 49 5.61 -10.59 -6.19
C PRO A 49 5.84 -9.14 -6.67
N GLY A 50 5.35 -8.78 -7.85
CA GLY A 50 5.25 -7.42 -8.39
C GLY A 50 6.47 -6.53 -8.12
N ASN A 51 6.21 -5.25 -7.84
CA ASN A 51 7.22 -4.25 -7.51
C ASN A 51 7.36 -4.06 -5.98
N PHE A 52 7.33 -5.14 -5.22
CA PHE A 52 7.41 -5.09 -3.76
C PHE A 52 8.85 -5.24 -3.23
N THR A 53 8.99 -5.20 -1.92
CA THR A 53 10.31 -5.16 -1.24
C THR A 53 11.20 -6.35 -1.60
N ALA A 54 10.63 -7.56 -1.68
CA ALA A 54 11.40 -8.75 -2.05
C ALA A 54 12.01 -8.65 -3.46
N SER A 55 11.23 -8.18 -4.44
CA SER A 55 11.69 -7.96 -5.81
C SER A 55 12.73 -6.83 -5.90
N LYS A 56 12.59 -5.78 -5.07
CA LYS A 56 13.59 -4.70 -4.97
C LYS A 56 14.91 -5.21 -4.38
N LEU A 57 14.85 -6.11 -3.41
CA LEU A 57 16.06 -6.72 -2.86
C LEU A 57 16.75 -7.63 -3.89
N ALA A 58 15.97 -8.38 -4.67
CA ALA A 58 16.52 -9.17 -5.79
C ALA A 58 17.21 -8.28 -6.83
N TRP A 59 16.63 -7.11 -7.13
CA TRP A 59 17.27 -6.11 -7.98
C TRP A 59 18.60 -5.62 -7.39
N VAL A 60 18.65 -5.30 -6.10
CA VAL A 60 19.90 -4.88 -5.42
C VAL A 60 20.94 -5.97 -5.50
N LYS A 61 20.56 -7.22 -5.25
CA LYS A 61 21.48 -8.37 -5.32
C LYS A 61 22.16 -8.50 -6.69
N GLU A 62 21.40 -8.31 -7.77
CA GLU A 62 21.92 -8.47 -9.12
C GLU A 62 22.69 -7.24 -9.62
N ASN A 63 22.25 -6.03 -9.28
CA ASN A 63 22.79 -4.80 -9.85
C ASN A 63 23.75 -4.06 -8.93
N GLU A 64 23.73 -4.33 -7.63
CA GLU A 64 24.59 -3.71 -6.61
C GLU A 64 25.16 -4.80 -5.66
N PRO A 65 25.89 -5.81 -6.17
CA PRO A 65 26.32 -6.97 -5.37
C PRO A 65 27.22 -6.57 -4.20
N ASP A 66 28.11 -5.60 -4.36
CA ASP A 66 28.97 -5.11 -3.29
C ASP A 66 28.18 -4.48 -2.12
N ILE A 67 27.01 -3.92 -2.40
CA ILE A 67 26.09 -3.42 -1.38
C ILE A 67 25.35 -4.58 -0.76
N TYR A 68 24.86 -5.53 -1.57
CA TYR A 68 24.12 -6.69 -1.08
C TYR A 68 24.92 -7.52 -0.07
N GLU A 69 26.21 -7.73 -0.31
CA GLU A 69 27.11 -8.48 0.59
C GLU A 69 27.31 -7.82 1.95
N GLN A 70 27.08 -6.51 2.05
CA GLN A 70 27.22 -5.75 3.30
C GLN A 70 25.91 -5.67 4.09
N ILE A 71 24.78 -6.13 3.52
CA ILE A 71 23.49 -6.04 4.19
C ILE A 71 23.48 -6.99 5.40
N ASP A 72 23.20 -6.44 6.57
CA ASP A 72 22.88 -7.22 7.77
C ASP A 72 21.37 -7.46 7.86
N LYS A 73 20.57 -6.42 7.66
CA LYS A 73 19.10 -6.51 7.68
C LYS A 73 18.46 -5.67 6.57
N ILE A 74 17.35 -6.18 6.06
CA ILE A 74 16.45 -5.41 5.21
C ILE A 74 15.27 -4.92 6.06
N MET A 75 14.76 -3.76 5.70
CA MET A 75 13.67 -3.12 6.43
C MET A 75 12.69 -2.47 5.47
N LEU A 76 11.42 -2.48 5.84
CA LEU A 76 10.48 -1.51 5.31
C LEU A 76 10.77 -0.13 5.93
N PRO A 77 10.33 0.97 5.31
CA PRO A 77 10.56 2.31 5.86
C PRO A 77 10.08 2.49 7.30
N GLY A 78 8.95 1.88 7.67
CA GLY A 78 8.44 1.92 9.06
C GLY A 78 9.35 1.22 10.05
N ASP A 79 9.92 0.07 9.67
CA ASP A 79 10.89 -0.65 10.50
C ASP A 79 12.16 0.19 10.71
N TYR A 80 12.65 0.80 9.64
CA TYR A 80 13.82 1.67 9.71
C TYR A 80 13.62 2.87 10.65
N ILE A 81 12.48 3.55 10.56
CA ILE A 81 12.17 4.66 11.46
C ILE A 81 12.09 4.19 12.91
N ALA A 82 11.41 3.06 13.18
CA ALA A 82 11.35 2.50 14.54
C ALA A 82 12.73 2.13 15.08
N MET A 83 13.60 1.53 14.24
CA MET A 83 14.99 1.26 14.58
C MET A 83 15.76 2.56 14.92
N LYS A 84 15.60 3.63 14.14
CA LYS A 84 16.24 4.93 14.41
C LYS A 84 15.78 5.54 15.72
N LEU A 85 14.54 5.28 16.12
CA LEU A 85 13.97 5.78 17.38
C LEU A 85 14.44 4.97 18.59
N SER A 86 14.53 3.63 18.45
CA SER A 86 14.73 2.71 19.57
C SER A 86 16.10 2.03 19.60
N GLY A 87 16.78 1.92 18.47
CA GLY A 87 17.94 1.04 18.29
C GLY A 87 17.58 -0.43 18.07
N GLU A 88 16.31 -0.82 18.25
CA GLU A 88 15.85 -2.20 18.10
C GLU A 88 15.59 -2.56 16.62
N VAL A 89 16.02 -3.74 16.23
CA VAL A 89 15.91 -4.24 14.84
C VAL A 89 14.85 -5.34 14.80
N CYS A 90 13.63 -4.98 14.46
CA CYS A 90 12.52 -5.93 14.32
C CYS A 90 11.55 -5.51 13.22
N THR A 91 10.71 -6.46 12.83
CA THR A 91 9.64 -6.29 11.85
C THR A 91 8.33 -6.91 12.36
N THR A 92 7.27 -6.87 11.57
CA THR A 92 5.97 -7.46 11.91
C THR A 92 5.47 -8.34 10.77
N ILE A 93 4.52 -9.24 11.05
CA ILE A 93 3.84 -10.04 10.00
C ILE A 93 3.19 -9.11 8.97
N GLU A 94 2.57 -8.03 9.45
CA GLU A 94 1.97 -7.01 8.60
C GLU A 94 3.02 -6.42 7.64
N GLY A 95 4.17 -5.97 8.15
CA GLY A 95 5.27 -5.46 7.33
C GLY A 95 5.82 -6.51 6.36
N LEU A 96 6.04 -7.75 6.80
CA LEU A 96 6.51 -8.83 5.93
C LEU A 96 5.51 -9.15 4.82
N SER A 97 4.20 -9.11 5.10
CA SER A 97 3.17 -9.33 4.09
C SER A 97 3.19 -8.25 3.00
N GLU A 98 3.35 -6.99 3.39
CA GLU A 98 3.53 -5.88 2.45
C GLU A 98 4.82 -5.99 1.63
N GLY A 99 5.87 -6.56 2.21
CA GLY A 99 7.15 -6.80 1.55
C GLY A 99 7.18 -8.02 0.64
N MET A 100 6.14 -8.84 0.59
CA MET A 100 6.10 -10.16 -0.06
C MET A 100 7.06 -11.17 0.59
N PHE A 101 7.29 -11.07 1.88
CA PHE A 101 8.11 -11.99 2.67
C PHE A 101 7.31 -12.92 3.58
N TRP A 102 5.96 -12.89 3.53
CA TRP A 102 5.10 -13.72 4.37
C TRP A 102 4.31 -14.73 3.56
N ASP A 103 4.36 -15.99 3.97
CA ASP A 103 3.56 -17.09 3.44
C ASP A 103 2.34 -17.31 4.34
N PHE A 104 1.19 -16.82 3.91
CA PHE A 104 -0.06 -16.92 4.66
C PHE A 104 -0.56 -18.35 4.84
N ARG A 105 -0.27 -19.23 3.89
CA ARG A 105 -0.71 -20.62 3.95
C ARG A 105 0.00 -21.43 5.01
N ASN A 106 1.30 -21.18 5.14
CA ASN A 106 2.16 -21.88 6.08
C ASN A 106 2.45 -21.08 7.34
N ASN A 107 1.95 -19.84 7.44
CA ASN A 107 2.12 -18.89 8.54
C ASN A 107 3.59 -18.75 8.96
N ARG A 108 4.46 -18.44 7.99
CA ARG A 108 5.92 -18.29 8.16
C ARG A 108 6.50 -17.38 7.08
N PRO A 109 7.77 -16.98 7.19
CA PRO A 109 8.45 -16.30 6.09
C PRO A 109 8.34 -17.07 4.77
N ALA A 110 8.25 -16.34 3.66
CA ALA A 110 8.06 -16.90 2.31
C ALA A 110 9.39 -17.47 1.74
N ASP A 111 9.86 -18.57 2.34
CA ASP A 111 11.13 -19.20 2.00
C ASP A 111 11.23 -19.52 0.51
N PHE A 112 10.14 -19.93 -0.13
CA PHE A 112 10.12 -20.26 -1.56
C PHE A 112 10.48 -19.07 -2.45
N LEU A 113 10.02 -17.85 -2.11
CA LEU A 113 10.35 -16.65 -2.86
C LEU A 113 11.78 -16.19 -2.58
N MET A 114 12.21 -16.27 -1.33
CA MET A 114 13.60 -15.99 -0.95
C MET A 114 14.56 -16.96 -1.64
N GLN A 115 14.23 -18.25 -1.67
CA GLN A 115 15.02 -19.26 -2.38
C GLN A 115 15.08 -18.98 -3.88
N TYR A 116 13.96 -18.62 -4.52
CA TYR A 116 13.93 -18.26 -5.93
C TYR A 116 14.88 -17.10 -6.25
N TYR A 117 14.88 -16.06 -5.42
CA TYR A 117 15.79 -14.91 -5.57
C TYR A 117 17.21 -15.20 -5.04
N GLY A 118 17.43 -16.31 -4.35
CA GLY A 118 18.67 -16.62 -3.64
C GLY A 118 18.97 -15.61 -2.54
N ILE A 119 17.95 -15.11 -1.85
CA ILE A 119 18.04 -14.22 -0.70
C ILE A 119 18.29 -15.04 0.56
N ASP A 120 19.25 -14.61 1.38
CA ASP A 120 19.51 -15.21 2.68
C ASP A 120 18.37 -14.88 3.67
N PRO A 121 17.67 -15.87 4.24
CA PRO A 121 16.63 -15.63 5.24
C PRO A 121 17.09 -14.85 6.48
N SER A 122 18.39 -14.89 6.81
CA SER A 122 18.94 -14.13 7.93
C SER A 122 18.85 -12.62 7.76
N LEU A 123 18.59 -12.13 6.55
CA LEU A 123 18.38 -10.71 6.27
C LEU A 123 17.03 -10.19 6.80
N ILE A 124 16.08 -11.08 7.12
CA ILE A 124 14.82 -10.71 7.78
C ILE A 124 15.09 -10.42 9.25
N ALA A 125 14.54 -9.33 9.75
CA ALA A 125 14.60 -8.95 11.16
C ALA A 125 13.66 -9.83 12.02
N ASP A 126 13.89 -9.86 13.34
CA ASP A 126 13.04 -10.59 14.28
C ASP A 126 11.60 -10.11 14.23
N ILE A 127 10.67 -11.06 14.18
CA ILE A 127 9.24 -10.77 14.03
C ILE A 127 8.63 -10.48 15.40
N GLN A 128 8.01 -9.32 15.54
CA GLN A 128 7.26 -8.92 16.72
C GLN A 128 5.76 -8.78 16.38
N PRO A 129 4.85 -8.96 17.34
CA PRO A 129 3.44 -8.64 17.13
C PRO A 129 3.25 -7.16 16.78
N THR A 130 2.28 -6.85 15.93
CA THR A 130 2.00 -5.47 15.51
C THR A 130 1.66 -4.57 16.72
N PHE A 131 0.86 -5.07 17.67
CA PHE A 131 0.56 -4.42 18.94
C PHE A 131 1.38 -5.05 20.07
N ALA A 132 2.63 -4.63 20.21
CA ALA A 132 3.53 -5.05 21.30
C ALA A 132 4.58 -3.97 21.54
N GLU A 133 5.25 -4.02 22.68
CA GLU A 133 6.43 -3.17 22.87
C GLU A 133 7.55 -3.65 21.94
N GLN A 134 7.87 -2.83 20.95
CA GLN A 134 8.83 -3.09 19.89
C GLN A 134 10.15 -2.34 20.08
N GLY A 135 10.32 -1.72 21.23
CA GLY A 135 11.46 -0.92 21.64
C GLY A 135 11.05 0.32 22.42
N ARG A 136 12.04 1.06 22.90
CA ARG A 136 11.85 2.30 23.64
C ARG A 136 12.69 3.41 23.04
N LEU A 137 12.15 4.63 23.09
CA LEU A 137 12.81 5.82 22.57
C LEU A 137 14.16 6.01 23.27
N THR A 138 15.24 6.06 22.48
CA THR A 138 16.59 6.31 23.01
C THR A 138 16.74 7.75 23.48
N GLY A 139 17.69 8.00 24.41
CA GLY A 139 17.97 9.36 24.87
C GLY A 139 18.41 10.31 23.76
N THR A 140 19.07 9.81 22.70
CA THR A 140 19.44 10.62 21.55
C THR A 140 18.20 11.03 20.74
N ALA A 141 17.36 10.07 20.35
CA ALA A 141 16.13 10.35 19.62
C ALA A 141 15.17 11.22 20.44
N ALA A 142 15.07 10.98 21.75
CA ALA A 142 14.25 11.79 22.66
C ALA A 142 14.67 13.26 22.66
N ARG A 143 15.96 13.54 22.74
CA ARG A 143 16.48 14.93 22.68
C ARG A 143 16.24 15.61 21.34
N GLU A 144 16.47 14.88 20.24
CA GLU A 144 16.26 15.42 18.89
C GLU A 144 14.80 15.76 18.60
N LEU A 145 13.88 14.97 19.15
CA LEU A 145 12.44 15.11 18.91
C LEU A 145 11.69 15.91 19.98
N GLY A 146 12.37 16.28 21.08
CA GLY A 146 11.71 16.93 22.22
C GLY A 146 10.74 16.03 22.96
N LEU A 147 10.99 14.71 22.98
CA LEU A 147 10.16 13.69 23.62
C LEU A 147 10.83 13.14 24.88
N GLN A 148 10.09 12.34 25.66
CA GLN A 148 10.62 11.70 26.87
C GLN A 148 11.39 10.43 26.49
N GLU A 149 12.62 10.29 27.00
CA GLU A 149 13.41 9.06 26.90
C GLU A 149 12.67 7.89 27.54
N GLY A 150 12.79 6.70 26.94
CA GLY A 150 12.14 5.48 27.41
C GLY A 150 10.66 5.37 27.06
N THR A 151 10.09 6.33 26.32
CA THR A 151 8.72 6.20 25.77
C THR A 151 8.63 4.93 24.92
N PRO A 152 7.69 4.00 25.20
CA PRO A 152 7.58 2.76 24.46
C PRO A 152 7.07 2.98 23.04
N ILE A 153 7.63 2.24 22.08
CA ILE A 153 7.13 2.11 20.70
C ILE A 153 6.32 0.82 20.65
N THR A 154 5.00 0.94 20.57
CA THR A 154 4.08 -0.19 20.80
C THR A 154 3.29 -0.60 19.56
N TYR A 155 3.52 0.08 18.44
CA TYR A 155 2.77 -0.14 17.22
C TYR A 155 3.51 0.41 16.00
N ARG A 156 3.39 -0.29 14.87
CA ARG A 156 3.68 0.21 13.53
C ARG A 156 2.94 -0.60 12.48
N ALA A 157 2.59 0.05 11.40
CA ALA A 157 1.94 -0.55 10.24
C ALA A 157 2.27 0.25 8.97
N GLY A 158 1.92 -0.31 7.82
CA GLY A 158 1.85 0.42 6.56
C GLY A 158 0.79 1.52 6.58
N ASP A 159 0.83 2.42 5.59
CA ASP A 159 -0.05 3.59 5.57
C ASP A 159 -1.53 3.22 5.44
N GLN A 160 -1.88 2.24 4.61
CA GLN A 160 -3.29 1.89 4.38
C GLN A 160 -3.93 1.14 5.55
N PRO A 161 -3.32 0.09 6.13
CA PRO A 161 -3.83 -0.50 7.37
C PRO A 161 -3.88 0.51 8.53
N ASN A 162 -2.94 1.45 8.60
CA ASN A 162 -2.95 2.51 9.60
C ASN A 162 -4.10 3.52 9.40
N ASN A 163 -4.41 3.86 8.14
CA ASN A 163 -5.60 4.67 7.83
C ASN A 163 -6.89 3.96 8.26
N ALA A 164 -7.01 2.66 8.01
CA ALA A 164 -8.15 1.85 8.45
C ALA A 164 -8.27 1.82 9.99
N LEU A 165 -7.15 1.62 10.69
CA LEU A 165 -7.08 1.72 12.16
C LEU A 165 -7.60 3.08 12.65
N SER A 166 -7.18 4.18 12.05
CA SER A 166 -7.61 5.54 12.44
C SER A 166 -9.11 5.77 12.28
N LEU A 167 -9.77 5.02 11.43
CA LEU A 167 -11.21 5.02 11.20
C LEU A 167 -11.96 3.94 11.99
N ASN A 168 -11.28 3.25 12.92
CA ASN A 168 -11.81 2.16 13.72
C ASN A 168 -12.33 0.97 12.87
N VAL A 169 -11.67 0.69 11.76
CA VAL A 169 -11.98 -0.43 10.86
C VAL A 169 -11.09 -1.62 11.19
N PHE A 170 -11.66 -2.65 11.83
CA PHE A 170 -10.94 -3.84 12.34
C PHE A 170 -11.57 -5.16 11.95
N ASN A 171 -12.87 -5.18 11.69
CA ASN A 171 -13.62 -6.41 11.57
C ASN A 171 -13.94 -6.76 10.11
N PRO A 172 -14.10 -8.05 9.79
CA PRO A 172 -14.51 -8.45 8.45
C PRO A 172 -15.81 -7.78 8.01
N GLY A 173 -15.81 -7.26 6.79
CA GLY A 173 -16.92 -6.51 6.20
C GLY A 173 -16.87 -5.00 6.44
N GLU A 174 -16.00 -4.52 7.34
CA GLU A 174 -15.77 -3.08 7.50
C GLU A 174 -14.87 -2.53 6.40
N ILE A 175 -15.11 -1.27 6.01
CA ILE A 175 -14.42 -0.62 4.88
C ILE A 175 -13.96 0.77 5.29
N ALA A 176 -12.71 1.08 4.97
CA ALA A 176 -12.14 2.41 5.00
C ALA A 176 -11.93 2.92 3.58
N SER A 177 -12.29 4.17 3.31
CA SER A 177 -12.04 4.81 2.02
C SER A 177 -11.22 6.08 2.18
N THR A 178 -10.22 6.25 1.33
CA THR A 178 -9.40 7.45 1.27
C THR A 178 -9.57 8.11 -0.09
N ALA A 179 -10.02 9.36 -0.12
CA ALA A 179 -10.19 10.15 -1.32
C ALA A 179 -9.08 11.21 -1.41
N GLY A 180 -7.97 10.85 -2.01
CA GLY A 180 -6.84 11.73 -2.35
C GLY A 180 -6.78 11.99 -3.85
N THR A 181 -5.59 12.25 -4.40
CA THR A 181 -5.35 12.31 -5.85
C THR A 181 -5.83 11.03 -6.54
N SER A 182 -5.49 9.88 -5.95
CA SER A 182 -6.13 8.59 -6.21
C SER A 182 -7.08 8.23 -5.07
N GLY A 183 -8.06 7.38 -5.35
CA GLY A 183 -8.94 6.81 -4.33
C GLY A 183 -8.45 5.43 -3.93
N VAL A 184 -8.57 5.13 -2.65
CA VAL A 184 -8.31 3.80 -2.12
C VAL A 184 -9.54 3.32 -1.38
N VAL A 185 -9.98 2.11 -1.68
CA VAL A 185 -10.97 1.37 -0.88
C VAL A 185 -10.24 0.22 -0.22
N TYR A 186 -10.29 0.18 1.09
CA TYR A 186 -9.63 -0.82 1.92
C TYR A 186 -10.69 -1.55 2.75
N GLY A 187 -10.93 -2.81 2.43
CA GLY A 187 -11.90 -3.66 3.15
C GLY A 187 -11.20 -4.72 3.98
N VAL A 188 -11.70 -5.00 5.18
CA VAL A 188 -11.20 -6.09 6.02
C VAL A 188 -11.92 -7.38 5.68
N ASN A 189 -11.15 -8.45 5.44
CA ASN A 189 -11.63 -9.82 5.21
C ASN A 189 -11.14 -10.74 6.35
N GLY A 190 -11.99 -11.69 6.78
CA GLY A 190 -11.69 -12.68 7.83
C GLY A 190 -11.16 -14.01 7.32
N GLU A 191 -10.96 -14.16 6.02
CA GLU A 191 -10.52 -15.42 5.41
C GLU A 191 -9.24 -15.20 4.59
N ILE A 192 -8.34 -16.18 4.60
CA ILE A 192 -7.17 -16.20 3.74
C ILE A 192 -7.64 -16.43 2.30
N ASN A 193 -7.78 -15.35 1.56
CA ASN A 193 -8.28 -15.35 0.20
C ASN A 193 -7.55 -14.32 -0.67
N TYR A 194 -7.61 -14.49 -1.97
CA TYR A 194 -6.94 -13.63 -2.96
C TYR A 194 -7.80 -13.44 -4.21
N ASP A 195 -7.58 -12.38 -4.94
CA ASP A 195 -8.16 -12.19 -6.27
C ASP A 195 -7.39 -13.00 -7.32
N PRO A 196 -8.02 -13.99 -7.97
CA PRO A 196 -7.35 -14.81 -8.99
C PRO A 196 -6.81 -14.02 -10.19
N GLN A 197 -7.34 -12.82 -10.43
CA GLN A 197 -6.88 -11.92 -11.50
C GLN A 197 -5.90 -10.86 -10.98
N SER A 198 -5.54 -10.90 -9.69
CA SER A 198 -4.57 -9.96 -9.08
C SER A 198 -4.90 -8.48 -9.29
N ARG A 199 -6.19 -8.11 -9.33
CA ARG A 199 -6.69 -6.73 -9.53
C ARG A 199 -6.60 -5.88 -8.29
N VAL A 200 -6.54 -6.51 -7.11
CA VAL A 200 -6.40 -5.87 -5.81
C VAL A 200 -5.16 -6.38 -5.09
N ASN A 201 -4.72 -5.67 -4.06
CA ASN A 201 -3.70 -6.18 -3.14
C ASN A 201 -4.37 -6.72 -1.87
N THR A 202 -3.80 -7.77 -1.31
CA THR A 202 -4.24 -8.33 -0.02
C THR A 202 -3.04 -8.47 0.91
N PHE A 203 -3.11 -7.85 2.09
CA PHE A 203 -2.05 -7.85 3.10
C PHE A 203 -2.60 -8.23 4.47
N ALA A 204 -1.73 -8.57 5.41
CA ALA A 204 -2.13 -8.68 6.80
C ALA A 204 -2.64 -7.32 7.31
N HIS A 205 -3.81 -7.32 7.95
CA HIS A 205 -4.30 -6.14 8.63
C HIS A 205 -3.65 -6.02 10.02
N VAL A 206 -3.72 -4.84 10.64
CA VAL A 206 -3.03 -4.53 11.90
C VAL A 206 -3.29 -5.51 13.04
N ASN A 207 -4.48 -6.11 13.09
CA ASN A 207 -4.89 -7.09 14.09
C ASN A 207 -4.93 -8.54 13.56
N HIS A 208 -4.21 -8.81 12.47
CA HIS A 208 -4.08 -10.15 11.92
C HIS A 208 -3.33 -11.09 12.87
N THR A 209 -3.88 -12.28 13.04
CA THR A 209 -3.20 -13.42 13.69
C THR A 209 -3.46 -14.70 12.89
N ALA A 210 -2.64 -15.73 13.10
CA ALA A 210 -2.86 -17.03 12.46
C ALA A 210 -4.18 -17.70 12.91
N ALA A 211 -4.58 -17.48 14.17
CA ALA A 211 -5.81 -18.06 14.74
C ALA A 211 -7.07 -17.26 14.33
N ASP A 212 -6.91 -15.98 14.08
CA ASP A 212 -8.02 -15.08 13.71
C ASP A 212 -7.55 -14.18 12.55
N PRO A 213 -7.64 -14.67 11.30
CA PRO A 213 -7.17 -13.92 10.15
C PRO A 213 -7.92 -12.61 9.96
N ARG A 214 -7.15 -11.53 9.73
CA ARG A 214 -7.63 -10.21 9.33
C ARG A 214 -6.77 -9.74 8.18
N LEU A 215 -7.37 -9.65 7.02
CA LEU A 215 -6.68 -9.28 5.78
C LEU A 215 -7.25 -7.98 5.25
N GLY A 216 -6.40 -7.05 4.93
CA GLY A 216 -6.75 -5.82 4.26
C GLY A 216 -6.72 -6.01 2.74
N VAL A 217 -7.88 -5.93 2.12
CA VAL A 217 -8.03 -5.97 0.65
C VAL A 217 -8.07 -4.54 0.13
N LEU A 218 -7.08 -4.18 -0.66
CA LEU A 218 -6.84 -2.82 -1.13
C LEU A 218 -7.12 -2.70 -2.62
N LEU A 219 -8.09 -1.87 -2.97
CA LEU A 219 -8.36 -1.41 -4.33
C LEU A 219 -7.92 0.04 -4.47
N CYS A 220 -7.11 0.35 -5.47
CA CYS A 220 -6.73 1.70 -5.83
C CYS A 220 -7.35 2.09 -7.18
N ILE A 221 -7.90 3.30 -7.25
CA ILE A 221 -8.39 3.94 -8.48
C ILE A 221 -7.61 5.22 -8.66
N ASN A 222 -6.80 5.31 -9.72
CA ASN A 222 -5.83 6.40 -9.90
C ASN A 222 -6.47 7.76 -10.21
N GLY A 223 -7.70 7.78 -10.71
CA GLY A 223 -8.34 8.96 -11.28
C GLY A 223 -9.36 9.69 -10.40
N THR A 224 -9.47 9.43 -9.11
CA THR A 224 -10.56 9.99 -8.26
C THR A 224 -10.42 11.48 -7.96
N GLY A 225 -9.61 11.88 -6.99
CA GLY A 225 -9.49 13.30 -6.60
C GLY A 225 -8.85 14.18 -7.67
N ILE A 226 -8.00 13.60 -8.55
CA ILE A 226 -7.48 14.32 -9.71
C ILE A 226 -8.59 14.68 -10.69
N LEU A 227 -9.61 13.83 -10.86
CA LEU A 227 -10.79 14.12 -11.67
C LEU A 227 -11.59 15.29 -11.07
N ASN A 228 -11.81 15.30 -9.75
CA ASN A 228 -12.47 16.42 -9.08
C ASN A 228 -11.72 17.75 -9.31
N SER A 229 -10.38 17.72 -9.17
CA SER A 229 -9.55 18.87 -9.47
C SER A 229 -9.60 19.29 -10.95
N TRP A 230 -9.68 18.32 -11.85
CA TRP A 230 -9.79 18.57 -13.31
C TRP A 230 -11.14 19.22 -13.66
N ILE A 231 -12.26 18.73 -13.14
CA ILE A 231 -13.60 19.30 -13.35
C ILE A 231 -13.65 20.73 -12.80
N ARG A 232 -13.07 20.95 -11.61
CA ARG A 232 -13.00 22.30 -11.04
C ARG A 232 -12.29 23.29 -11.96
N ARG A 233 -11.22 22.90 -12.60
CA ARG A 233 -10.40 23.77 -13.46
C ARG A 233 -10.93 23.95 -14.86
N ASN A 234 -11.64 22.96 -15.40
CA ASN A 234 -11.96 22.91 -16.83
C ASN A 234 -13.47 22.96 -17.15
N VAL A 235 -14.33 22.64 -16.19
CA VAL A 235 -15.79 22.54 -16.40
C VAL A 235 -16.55 23.53 -15.52
N ALA A 236 -16.15 23.67 -14.26
CA ALA A 236 -16.77 24.58 -13.33
C ALA A 236 -16.44 26.05 -13.67
N PRO A 237 -17.22 27.04 -13.17
CA PRO A 237 -16.91 28.46 -13.34
C PRO A 237 -15.50 28.80 -12.84
N GLU A 238 -14.83 29.71 -13.54
CA GLU A 238 -13.50 30.16 -13.17
C GLU A 238 -13.45 30.72 -11.74
N GLY A 239 -12.42 30.33 -10.98
CA GLY A 239 -12.22 30.80 -9.60
C GLY A 239 -13.11 30.12 -8.55
N ILE A 240 -13.98 29.19 -8.94
CA ILE A 240 -14.92 28.54 -8.01
C ILE A 240 -14.18 27.82 -6.86
N SER A 241 -14.68 27.97 -5.64
CA SER A 241 -14.25 27.21 -4.48
C SER A 241 -14.88 25.80 -4.44
N TYR A 242 -14.28 24.86 -3.72
CA TYR A 242 -14.90 23.55 -3.50
C TYR A 242 -16.23 23.64 -2.73
N ALA A 243 -16.37 24.60 -1.82
CA ALA A 243 -17.62 24.85 -1.12
C ALA A 243 -18.75 25.25 -2.07
N GLU A 244 -18.44 26.04 -3.11
CA GLU A 244 -19.38 26.39 -4.14
C GLU A 244 -19.70 25.24 -5.08
N MET A 245 -18.71 24.42 -5.44
CA MET A 245 -18.95 23.17 -6.17
C MET A 245 -19.95 22.28 -5.43
N ASN A 246 -19.77 22.12 -4.11
CA ASN A 246 -20.71 21.34 -3.28
C ASN A 246 -22.13 21.95 -3.29
N ARG A 247 -22.26 23.26 -3.32
CA ARG A 247 -23.58 23.91 -3.47
C ARG A 247 -24.22 23.63 -4.84
N PHE A 248 -23.44 23.62 -5.92
CA PHE A 248 -23.94 23.17 -7.23
C PHE A 248 -24.40 21.72 -7.19
N ALA A 249 -23.58 20.84 -6.64
CA ALA A 249 -23.93 19.42 -6.49
C ALA A 249 -25.22 19.23 -5.68
N SER A 250 -25.39 19.95 -4.58
CA SER A 250 -26.61 19.85 -3.72
C SER A 250 -27.90 20.32 -4.37
N SER A 251 -27.83 21.01 -5.49
CA SER A 251 -29.03 21.43 -6.26
C SER A 251 -29.61 20.35 -7.18
N VAL A 252 -28.91 19.22 -7.29
CA VAL A 252 -29.25 18.10 -8.19
C VAL A 252 -29.59 16.87 -7.36
N PRO A 253 -30.58 16.05 -7.73
CA PRO A 253 -30.91 14.80 -7.06
C PRO A 253 -29.74 13.82 -7.08
N ILE A 254 -29.60 13.02 -6.00
CA ILE A 254 -28.63 11.93 -5.91
C ILE A 254 -28.75 11.02 -7.13
N GLY A 255 -27.60 10.64 -7.71
CA GLY A 255 -27.50 9.87 -8.95
C GLY A 255 -27.43 10.75 -10.21
N SER A 256 -27.28 12.08 -10.07
CA SER A 256 -27.03 13.04 -11.18
C SER A 256 -27.97 12.87 -12.37
N ALA A 257 -29.22 12.50 -12.11
CA ALA A 257 -30.24 12.19 -13.12
C ALA A 257 -29.78 11.16 -14.18
N GLY A 258 -28.86 10.26 -13.83
CA GLY A 258 -28.37 9.17 -14.68
C GLY A 258 -27.00 9.41 -15.33
N ILE A 259 -26.33 10.52 -15.05
CA ILE A 259 -24.93 10.68 -15.46
C ILE A 259 -24.04 9.78 -14.57
N SER A 260 -23.10 9.07 -15.22
CA SER A 260 -22.03 8.36 -14.55
C SER A 260 -20.67 8.71 -15.16
N ILE A 261 -19.66 8.83 -14.30
CA ILE A 261 -18.27 9.08 -14.72
C ILE A 261 -17.41 7.88 -14.34
N LEU A 262 -16.67 7.35 -15.33
CA LEU A 262 -15.64 6.35 -15.12
C LEU A 262 -14.30 7.07 -14.96
N PRO A 263 -13.68 7.08 -13.77
CA PRO A 263 -12.58 8.00 -13.44
C PRO A 263 -11.21 7.45 -13.84
N PHE A 264 -11.07 6.79 -14.98
CA PHE A 264 -9.86 6.09 -15.40
C PHE A 264 -8.92 6.97 -16.26
N GLY A 265 -8.93 8.28 -16.06
CA GLY A 265 -8.16 9.24 -16.85
C GLY A 265 -6.74 9.54 -16.31
N ASN A 266 -6.24 8.78 -15.33
CA ASN A 266 -4.93 9.00 -14.71
C ASN A 266 -3.98 7.80 -14.89
N GLY A 267 -3.84 7.34 -16.14
CA GLY A 267 -2.94 6.24 -16.49
C GLY A 267 -3.61 4.86 -16.45
N ALA A 268 -2.80 3.83 -16.28
CA ALA A 268 -3.25 2.45 -16.24
C ALA A 268 -3.88 2.09 -14.89
N GLU A 269 -4.97 1.33 -14.94
CA GLU A 269 -5.68 0.85 -13.76
C GLU A 269 -5.46 -0.66 -13.56
N ARG A 270 -4.96 -1.03 -12.40
CA ARG A 270 -4.72 -2.44 -12.08
C ARG A 270 -6.00 -3.28 -12.14
N MET A 271 -7.12 -2.73 -11.66
CA MET A 271 -8.42 -3.38 -11.71
C MET A 271 -8.94 -3.66 -13.13
N LEU A 272 -8.33 -3.03 -14.14
CA LEU A 272 -8.63 -3.19 -15.56
C LEU A 272 -7.46 -3.86 -16.32
N ASP A 273 -6.78 -4.79 -15.69
CA ASP A 273 -5.61 -5.52 -16.26
C ASP A 273 -4.48 -4.58 -16.69
N ASN A 274 -4.21 -3.53 -15.90
CA ASN A 274 -3.22 -2.50 -16.19
C ASN A 274 -3.45 -1.76 -17.53
N ARG A 275 -4.70 -1.68 -17.99
CA ARG A 275 -5.03 -0.92 -19.19
C ARG A 275 -5.28 0.55 -18.89
N ALA A 276 -4.80 1.44 -19.75
CA ALA A 276 -5.12 2.85 -19.77
C ALA A 276 -6.33 3.08 -20.67
N THR A 277 -7.53 3.11 -20.09
CA THR A 277 -8.79 3.22 -20.84
C THR A 277 -9.28 4.65 -21.02
N GLY A 278 -8.74 5.59 -20.23
CA GLY A 278 -9.21 6.97 -20.20
C GLY A 278 -10.48 7.17 -19.36
N CYS A 279 -10.81 8.44 -19.11
CA CYS A 279 -12.04 8.83 -18.45
C CYS A 279 -13.23 8.74 -19.43
N GLY A 280 -14.34 8.21 -18.96
CA GLY A 280 -15.60 8.19 -19.73
C GLY A 280 -16.71 8.89 -18.96
N ILE A 281 -17.51 9.69 -19.66
CA ILE A 281 -18.74 10.30 -19.13
C ILE A 281 -19.90 9.71 -19.93
N HIS A 282 -20.86 9.12 -19.22
CA HIS A 282 -22.00 8.40 -19.81
C HIS A 282 -23.33 8.97 -19.34
N GLY A 283 -24.36 8.78 -20.17
CA GLY A 283 -25.73 9.15 -19.81
C GLY A 283 -26.06 10.64 -19.93
N ILE A 284 -25.21 11.45 -20.59
CA ILE A 284 -25.50 12.88 -20.80
C ILE A 284 -26.68 13.04 -21.78
N ASP A 285 -27.68 13.81 -21.34
CA ASP A 285 -28.79 14.35 -22.17
C ASP A 285 -28.65 15.86 -22.20
N PHE A 286 -28.47 16.44 -23.39
CA PHE A 286 -28.18 17.85 -23.55
C PHE A 286 -29.37 18.78 -23.20
N ASN A 287 -30.60 18.25 -23.07
CA ASN A 287 -31.77 18.99 -22.68
C ASN A 287 -32.05 18.97 -21.17
N ARG A 288 -31.40 18.06 -20.43
CA ARG A 288 -31.65 17.80 -19.00
C ARG A 288 -30.47 18.10 -18.08
N HIS A 289 -29.27 17.96 -18.58
CA HIS A 289 -28.08 17.98 -17.76
C HIS A 289 -27.27 19.26 -17.97
N ASP A 290 -26.80 19.81 -16.88
CA ASP A 290 -25.88 20.94 -16.84
C ASP A 290 -24.59 20.61 -16.05
N LYS A 291 -23.76 21.61 -15.79
CA LYS A 291 -22.53 21.47 -15.02
C LYS A 291 -22.74 20.96 -13.58
N SER A 292 -23.92 21.26 -12.96
CA SER A 292 -24.22 20.83 -11.59
C SER A 292 -24.37 19.30 -11.54
N HIS A 293 -24.95 18.71 -12.58
CA HIS A 293 -25.07 17.26 -12.74
C HIS A 293 -23.70 16.61 -12.92
N LEU A 294 -22.80 17.21 -13.73
CA LEU A 294 -21.42 16.71 -13.87
C LEU A 294 -20.64 16.82 -12.55
N ILE A 295 -20.81 17.91 -11.80
CA ILE A 295 -20.15 18.07 -10.50
C ILE A 295 -20.67 17.04 -9.50
N LEU A 296 -21.99 16.80 -9.42
CA LEU A 296 -22.53 15.79 -8.51
C LEU A 296 -22.09 14.37 -8.86
N SER A 297 -21.94 14.04 -10.14
CA SER A 297 -21.53 12.69 -10.56
C SER A 297 -20.09 12.31 -10.17
N LEU A 298 -19.32 13.25 -9.58
CA LEU A 298 -17.98 13.03 -9.02
C LEU A 298 -18.01 12.63 -7.53
N ILE A 299 -19.07 13.00 -6.82
CA ILE A 299 -19.25 12.82 -5.38
C ILE A 299 -20.04 11.54 -5.12
#